data_92c2c4a07896470f7bb14d161bb883a4
#
_entry.id   92c2c4a07896470f7bb14d161bb883a4
#
_cell.length_a   1.000
_cell.length_b   1.000
_cell.length_c   1.000
_cell.angle_alpha   90.00
_cell.angle_beta   90.00
_cell.angle_gamma   90.00
#
_symmetry.space_group_name_H-M   'P 1'
#
loop_
_entity.id
_entity.type
_entity.pdbx_description
1 polymer ?
#
loop_
_entity_poly.entity_id
_entity_poly.type
_entity_poly.pdbx_seq_one_letter_code
_entity_poly.pdbx_strand_id
1 'polypeptide(L)'
;MTHTPRFTSVDDVTERLAEHGYLASDEIATTVYLADQLGKPLLIEGPAGVGKTALSAAVSAATDGELVRLQCYEGVDEARALYEWNHAKQLLRITAAGAHHDSAGADEADWTSVKEDIFTDEFLLSRPLLTAIRNEH
;
A
#
# COMPACT_ATOMS: atom_id res chain seq x y z
N MET A 1 6.61 -1.90 16.80
CA MET A 1 7.70 -1.48 15.88
C MET A 1 8.18 -0.12 16.32
N THR A 2 9.47 0.04 16.57
CA THR A 2 10.07 1.32 16.94
C THR A 2 10.37 2.08 15.65
N HIS A 3 9.68 3.19 15.41
CA HIS A 3 9.96 4.09 14.31
C HIS A 3 11.38 4.65 14.45
N THR A 4 12.16 4.64 13.38
CA THR A 4 13.48 5.26 13.34
C THR A 4 13.38 6.52 12.48
N PRO A 5 13.60 7.71 13.07
CA PRO A 5 13.56 8.96 12.30
C PRO A 5 14.57 8.97 11.17
N ARG A 6 14.20 9.56 10.04
CA ARG A 6 15.02 9.60 8.82
C ARG A 6 15.64 10.97 8.55
N PHE A 7 15.10 12.00 9.19
CA PHE A 7 15.63 13.37 9.12
C PHE A 7 16.30 13.77 10.43
N THR A 8 17.41 14.46 10.32
CA THR A 8 18.23 14.88 11.48
C THR A 8 17.87 16.26 11.99
N SER A 9 17.35 17.14 11.13
CA SER A 9 16.95 18.51 11.44
C SER A 9 15.92 19.04 10.45
N VAL A 10 15.36 20.22 10.72
CA VAL A 10 14.47 20.93 9.79
C VAL A 10 15.23 21.36 8.53
N ASP A 11 16.49 21.77 8.69
CA ASP A 11 17.36 22.16 7.56
C ASP A 11 17.63 20.95 6.66
N ASP A 12 17.90 19.76 7.24
CA ASP A 12 18.08 18.51 6.51
C ASP A 12 16.83 18.15 5.68
N VAL A 13 15.62 18.36 6.23
CA VAL A 13 14.37 18.21 5.46
C VAL A 13 14.34 19.17 4.28
N THR A 14 14.64 20.45 4.51
CA THR A 14 14.60 21.47 3.46
C THR A 14 15.57 21.17 2.34
N GLU A 15 16.82 20.81 2.66
CA GLU A 15 17.86 20.48 1.68
C GLU A 15 17.48 19.23 0.87
N ARG A 16 17.11 18.15 1.54
CA ARG A 16 16.77 16.89 0.86
C ARG A 16 15.52 16.98 0.01
N LEU A 17 14.49 17.73 0.44
CA LEU A 17 13.32 17.97 -0.39
C LEU A 17 13.66 18.82 -1.62
N ALA A 18 14.55 19.82 -1.48
CA ALA A 18 15.00 20.65 -2.60
C ALA A 18 15.79 19.83 -3.64
N GLU A 19 16.63 18.86 -3.23
CA GLU A 19 17.31 17.93 -4.12
C GLU A 19 16.33 17.13 -5.00
N HIS A 20 15.14 16.85 -4.49
CA HIS A 20 14.06 16.18 -5.21
C HIS A 20 13.04 17.14 -5.85
N GLY A 21 13.42 18.41 -6.02
CA GLY A 21 12.65 19.41 -6.74
C GLY A 21 11.46 19.99 -5.98
N TYR A 22 11.41 19.84 -4.65
CA TYR A 22 10.35 20.40 -3.81
C TYR A 22 10.91 21.50 -2.87
N LEU A 23 10.51 22.75 -3.12
CA LEU A 23 10.90 23.87 -2.27
C LEU A 23 9.92 24.00 -1.11
N ALA A 24 10.30 23.48 0.04
CA ALA A 24 9.49 23.53 1.25
C ALA A 24 9.58 24.91 1.91
N SER A 25 8.44 25.41 2.42
CA SER A 25 8.47 26.51 3.40
C SER A 25 8.93 26.00 4.78
N ASP A 26 9.39 26.89 5.65
CA ASP A 26 9.82 26.54 7.00
C ASP A 26 8.72 25.80 7.79
N GLU A 27 7.47 26.16 7.56
CA GLU A 27 6.31 25.51 8.19
C GLU A 27 6.16 24.06 7.71
N ILE A 28 6.30 23.82 6.41
CA ILE A 28 6.22 22.48 5.83
C ILE A 28 7.41 21.64 6.30
N ALA A 29 8.62 22.16 6.22
CA ALA A 29 9.83 21.45 6.65
C ALA A 29 9.77 21.08 8.13
N THR A 30 9.36 22.02 9.00
CA THR A 30 9.17 21.78 10.44
C THR A 30 8.11 20.71 10.69
N THR A 31 6.99 20.75 9.97
CA THR A 31 5.90 19.79 10.15
C THR A 31 6.29 18.38 9.69
N VAL A 32 6.99 18.27 8.57
CA VAL A 32 7.54 16.99 8.07
C VAL A 32 8.55 16.43 9.08
N TYR A 33 9.47 17.26 9.57
CA TYR A 33 10.44 16.86 10.58
C TYR A 33 9.78 16.33 11.85
N LEU A 34 8.78 17.05 12.38
CA LEU A 34 8.06 16.62 13.59
C LEU A 34 7.26 15.33 13.36
N ALA A 35 6.62 15.20 12.22
CA ALA A 35 5.89 13.98 11.86
C ALA A 35 6.83 12.76 11.81
N ASP A 36 8.01 12.93 11.23
CA ASP A 36 9.05 11.90 11.18
C ASP A 36 9.58 11.57 12.57
N GLN A 37 9.97 12.58 13.38
CA GLN A 37 10.49 12.35 14.73
C GLN A 37 9.48 11.63 15.65
N LEU A 38 8.21 11.92 15.50
CA LEU A 38 7.14 11.36 16.34
C LEU A 38 6.54 10.07 15.78
N GLY A 39 6.91 9.67 14.56
CA GLY A 39 6.29 8.53 13.85
C GLY A 39 4.78 8.73 13.68
N LYS A 40 4.36 9.95 13.32
CA LYS A 40 2.94 10.31 13.19
C LYS A 40 2.56 10.60 11.74
N PRO A 41 1.31 10.28 11.34
CA PRO A 41 0.82 10.63 10.02
C PRO A 41 0.71 12.16 9.88
N LEU A 42 0.90 12.63 8.64
CA LEU A 42 0.78 14.02 8.27
C LEU A 42 -0.49 14.24 7.45
N LEU A 43 -1.35 15.15 7.92
CA LEU A 43 -2.50 15.61 7.14
C LEU A 43 -2.13 16.90 6.40
N ILE A 44 -2.34 16.92 5.08
CA ILE A 44 -2.04 18.05 4.21
C ILE A 44 -3.33 18.51 3.54
N GLU A 45 -3.74 19.74 3.85
CA GLU A 45 -4.92 20.38 3.28
C GLU A 45 -4.54 21.61 2.45
N GLY A 46 -5.42 22.02 1.57
CA GLY A 46 -5.24 23.22 0.74
C GLY A 46 -5.89 23.07 -0.64
N PRO A 47 -5.95 24.17 -1.41
CA PRO A 47 -6.55 24.18 -2.74
C PRO A 47 -5.82 23.26 -3.73
N ALA A 48 -6.43 23.00 -4.87
CA ALA A 48 -5.79 22.25 -5.95
C ALA A 48 -4.54 22.98 -6.47
N GLY A 49 -3.51 22.24 -6.84
CA GLY A 49 -2.29 22.78 -7.45
C GLY A 49 -1.21 23.28 -6.49
N VAL A 50 -1.43 23.31 -5.18
CA VAL A 50 -0.43 23.82 -4.20
C VAL A 50 0.71 22.83 -3.88
N GLY A 51 0.81 21.70 -4.56
CA GLY A 51 1.94 20.78 -4.36
C GLY A 51 1.74 19.69 -3.31
N LYS A 52 0.51 19.43 -2.81
CA LYS A 52 0.25 18.38 -1.79
C LYS A 52 0.78 16.99 -2.19
N THR A 53 0.49 16.57 -3.41
CA THR A 53 0.95 15.28 -3.93
C THR A 53 2.47 15.29 -4.22
N ALA A 54 3.01 16.43 -4.64
CA ALA A 54 4.43 16.59 -4.89
C ALA A 54 5.24 16.45 -3.59
N LEU A 55 4.73 16.96 -2.47
CA LEU A 55 5.37 16.76 -1.17
C LEU A 55 5.53 15.28 -0.81
N SER A 56 4.47 14.48 -1.00
CA SER A 56 4.53 13.04 -0.70
C SER A 56 5.59 12.33 -1.56
N ALA A 57 5.68 12.69 -2.85
CA ALA A 57 6.69 12.13 -3.75
C ALA A 57 8.11 12.56 -3.35
N ALA A 58 8.30 13.82 -2.99
CA ALA A 58 9.60 14.34 -2.57
C ALA A 58 10.06 13.72 -1.23
N VAL A 59 9.16 13.55 -0.25
CA VAL A 59 9.48 12.88 1.02
C VAL A 59 9.85 11.42 0.78
N SER A 60 9.09 10.69 -0.06
CA SER A 60 9.41 9.31 -0.43
C SER A 60 10.80 9.21 -1.05
N ALA A 61 11.12 10.05 -2.02
CA ALA A 61 12.44 10.08 -2.67
C ALA A 61 13.56 10.48 -1.70
N ALA A 62 13.32 11.49 -0.86
CA ALA A 62 14.29 11.94 0.14
C ALA A 62 14.58 10.90 1.22
N THR A 63 13.71 9.94 1.45
CA THR A 63 13.85 8.89 2.46
C THR A 63 14.12 7.50 1.89
N ASP A 64 14.35 7.38 0.57
CA ASP A 64 14.47 6.12 -0.16
C ASP A 64 13.30 5.16 0.10
N GLY A 65 12.14 5.71 0.44
CA GLY A 65 10.92 4.96 0.71
C GLY A 65 10.11 4.70 -0.57
N GLU A 66 9.38 3.60 -0.62
CA GLU A 66 8.43 3.34 -1.71
C GLU A 66 7.18 4.20 -1.56
N LEU A 67 6.81 4.93 -2.63
CA LEU A 67 5.57 5.70 -2.67
C LEU A 67 4.39 4.82 -3.03
N VAL A 68 3.61 4.42 -2.04
CA VAL A 68 2.35 3.70 -2.26
C VAL A 68 1.19 4.69 -2.26
N ARG A 69 0.47 4.78 -3.39
CA ARG A 69 -0.62 5.74 -3.57
C ARG A 69 -1.98 5.07 -3.53
N LEU A 70 -2.83 5.48 -2.60
CA LEU A 70 -4.25 5.14 -2.57
C LEU A 70 -5.07 6.35 -3.07
N GLN A 71 -5.72 6.21 -4.22
CA GLN A 71 -6.65 7.21 -4.74
C GLN A 71 -8.04 6.90 -4.20
N CYS A 72 -8.53 7.76 -3.29
CA CYS A 72 -9.90 7.64 -2.78
C CYS A 72 -10.91 8.10 -3.84
N TYR A 73 -12.01 7.36 -3.97
CA TYR A 73 -13.15 7.66 -4.83
C TYR A 73 -14.45 7.28 -4.09
N GLU A 74 -15.57 7.78 -4.59
CA GLU A 74 -16.88 7.45 -4.01
C GLU A 74 -17.14 5.95 -4.11
N GLY A 75 -17.46 5.31 -2.96
CA GLY A 75 -17.69 3.86 -2.87
C GLY A 75 -16.45 3.00 -2.62
N VAL A 76 -15.26 3.60 -2.39
CA VAL A 76 -14.15 2.83 -1.84
C VAL A 76 -14.45 2.44 -0.40
N ASP A 77 -14.45 1.14 -0.11
CA ASP A 77 -14.61 0.59 1.23
C ASP A 77 -13.28 0.02 1.74
N GLU A 78 -13.26 -0.38 3.00
CA GLU A 78 -12.10 -0.96 3.65
C GLU A 78 -11.59 -2.22 2.92
N ALA A 79 -12.49 -3.10 2.52
CA ALA A 79 -12.13 -4.34 1.83
C ALA A 79 -11.43 -4.05 0.50
N ARG A 80 -11.99 -3.15 -0.32
CA ARG A 80 -11.41 -2.78 -1.61
C ARG A 80 -10.11 -1.97 -1.51
N ALA A 81 -9.87 -1.32 -0.38
CA ALA A 81 -8.62 -0.61 -0.13
C ALA A 81 -7.48 -1.57 0.26
N LEU A 82 -7.80 -2.69 0.94
CA LEU A 82 -6.84 -3.67 1.44
C LEU A 82 -6.48 -4.72 0.39
N TYR A 83 -7.46 -5.47 -0.11
CA TYR A 83 -7.25 -6.57 -1.05
C TYR A 83 -8.49 -6.86 -1.89
N GLU A 84 -8.29 -7.61 -2.94
CA GLU A 84 -9.35 -8.17 -3.76
C GLU A 84 -8.98 -9.60 -4.15
N TRP A 85 -9.97 -10.50 -4.16
CA TRP A 85 -9.75 -11.86 -4.63
C TRP A 85 -9.71 -11.92 -6.15
N ASN A 86 -8.72 -12.61 -6.70
CA ASN A 86 -8.63 -12.87 -8.13
C ASN A 86 -9.62 -13.97 -8.53
N HIS A 87 -10.89 -13.62 -8.66
CA HIS A 87 -11.97 -14.55 -8.99
C HIS A 87 -11.73 -15.27 -10.32
N ALA A 88 -11.12 -14.63 -11.29
CA ALA A 88 -10.79 -15.28 -12.56
C ALA A 88 -9.78 -16.43 -12.37
N LYS A 89 -8.73 -16.21 -11.56
CA LYS A 89 -7.74 -17.22 -11.22
C LYS A 89 -8.34 -18.33 -10.36
N GLN A 90 -9.20 -17.99 -9.40
CA GLN A 90 -9.94 -18.97 -8.60
C GLN A 90 -10.83 -19.86 -9.46
N LEU A 91 -11.58 -19.27 -10.40
CA LEU A 91 -12.43 -20.02 -11.32
C LEU A 91 -11.63 -20.96 -12.22
N LEU A 92 -10.49 -20.49 -12.76
CA LEU A 92 -9.56 -21.32 -13.53
C LEU A 92 -9.05 -22.51 -12.71
N ARG A 93 -8.70 -22.30 -11.43
CA ARG A 93 -8.23 -23.38 -10.54
C ARG A 93 -9.31 -24.40 -10.28
N ILE A 94 -10.54 -23.96 -10.01
CA ILE A 94 -11.71 -24.82 -9.79
C ILE A 94 -12.03 -25.64 -11.04
N THR A 95 -12.04 -25.01 -12.21
CA THR A 95 -12.29 -25.72 -13.48
C THR A 95 -11.19 -26.72 -13.82
N ALA A 96 -9.94 -26.39 -13.56
CA ALA A 96 -8.82 -27.31 -13.77
C ALA A 96 -8.90 -28.52 -12.80
N ALA A 97 -9.27 -28.30 -11.55
CA ALA A 97 -9.50 -29.38 -10.59
C ALA A 97 -10.67 -30.27 -11.02
N GLY A 98 -11.79 -29.69 -11.46
CA GLY A 98 -12.96 -30.44 -11.95
C GLY A 98 -12.70 -31.24 -13.24
N ALA A 99 -11.84 -30.76 -14.11
CA ALA A 99 -11.48 -31.47 -15.36
C ALA A 99 -10.68 -32.77 -15.12
N HIS A 100 -10.09 -32.95 -13.95
CA HIS A 100 -9.39 -34.20 -13.57
C HIS A 100 -10.34 -35.22 -12.90
N HIS A 101 -11.61 -34.89 -12.67
CA HIS A 101 -12.60 -35.71 -11.95
C HIS A 101 -13.70 -36.30 -12.83
N ASP A 102 -13.38 -36.72 -14.05
CA ASP A 102 -14.32 -37.48 -14.87
C ASP A 102 -14.54 -38.93 -14.39
N SER A 103 -14.14 -39.25 -13.15
CA SER A 103 -14.31 -40.57 -12.53
C SER A 103 -15.16 -40.43 -11.26
N ALA A 104 -16.30 -41.09 -11.28
CA ALA A 104 -17.30 -41.17 -10.25
C ALA A 104 -16.77 -41.22 -8.79
N GLY A 105 -17.01 -40.20 -8.00
CA GLY A 105 -16.75 -40.15 -6.57
C GLY A 105 -16.01 -38.88 -6.11
N ALA A 106 -16.65 -37.70 -6.25
CA ALA A 106 -16.16 -36.51 -5.60
C ALA A 106 -16.42 -36.62 -4.08
N ASP A 107 -15.41 -37.03 -3.32
CA ASP A 107 -15.45 -37.01 -1.86
C ASP A 107 -15.47 -35.56 -1.34
N GLU A 108 -16.25 -35.29 -0.28
CA GLU A 108 -16.28 -33.98 0.43
C GLU A 108 -14.89 -33.49 0.85
N ALA A 109 -13.95 -34.41 1.09
CA ALA A 109 -12.57 -34.14 1.41
C ALA A 109 -11.80 -33.42 0.29
N ASP A 110 -12.10 -33.73 -0.97
CA ASP A 110 -11.46 -33.14 -2.13
C ASP A 110 -11.91 -31.70 -2.36
N TRP A 111 -13.22 -31.42 -2.15
CA TRP A 111 -13.76 -30.07 -2.21
C TRP A 111 -13.20 -29.16 -1.12
N THR A 112 -12.96 -29.71 0.07
CA THR A 112 -12.35 -28.95 1.18
C THR A 112 -10.93 -28.52 0.86
N SER A 113 -10.13 -29.40 0.26
CA SER A 113 -8.75 -29.08 -0.15
C SER A 113 -8.69 -28.02 -1.26
N VAL A 114 -9.58 -28.09 -2.25
CA VAL A 114 -9.69 -27.06 -3.29
C VAL A 114 -10.12 -25.71 -2.71
N LYS A 115 -11.04 -25.73 -1.75
CA LYS A 115 -11.50 -24.51 -1.08
C LYS A 115 -10.38 -23.85 -0.27
N GLU A 116 -9.57 -24.61 0.45
CA GLU A 116 -8.42 -24.08 1.19
C GLU A 116 -7.36 -23.52 0.24
N ASP A 117 -7.14 -24.17 -0.91
CA ASP A 117 -6.14 -23.79 -1.90
C ASP A 117 -6.49 -22.46 -2.60
N ILE A 118 -7.77 -22.19 -2.90
CA ILE A 118 -8.20 -20.96 -3.60
C ILE A 118 -8.28 -19.70 -2.70
N PHE A 119 -8.17 -19.84 -1.38
CA PHE A 119 -8.13 -18.72 -0.43
C PHE A 119 -6.73 -18.50 0.15
N THR A 120 -5.69 -18.76 -0.64
CA THR A 120 -4.31 -18.49 -0.31
C THR A 120 -3.83 -17.15 -0.87
N ASP A 121 -2.70 -16.66 -0.38
CA ASP A 121 -2.07 -15.41 -0.84
C ASP A 121 -1.82 -15.38 -2.36
N GLU A 122 -1.72 -16.54 -3.02
CA GLU A 122 -1.55 -16.66 -4.47
C GLU A 122 -2.73 -16.09 -5.26
N PHE A 123 -3.94 -16.16 -4.69
CA PHE A 123 -5.18 -15.66 -5.30
C PHE A 123 -5.57 -14.26 -4.80
N LEU A 124 -4.76 -13.66 -3.94
CA LEU A 124 -5.00 -12.35 -3.37
C LEU A 124 -4.36 -11.27 -4.23
N LEU A 125 -5.15 -10.30 -4.67
CA LEU A 125 -4.66 -9.08 -5.31
C LEU A 125 -4.44 -8.03 -4.22
N SER A 126 -3.17 -7.80 -3.87
CA SER A 126 -2.81 -6.74 -2.91
C SER A 126 -3.18 -5.37 -3.47
N ARG A 127 -3.97 -4.62 -2.72
CA ARG A 127 -4.30 -3.23 -3.00
C ARG A 127 -3.30 -2.30 -2.27
N PRO A 128 -3.26 -1.00 -2.60
CA PRO A 128 -2.23 -0.10 -2.08
C PRO A 128 -2.06 -0.13 -0.57
N LEU A 129 -3.16 -0.23 0.19
CA LEU A 129 -3.09 -0.22 1.65
C LEU A 129 -2.40 -1.49 2.19
N LEU A 130 -2.72 -2.67 1.64
CA LEU A 130 -2.06 -3.91 2.04
C LEU A 130 -0.58 -3.91 1.61
N THR A 131 -0.28 -3.37 0.42
CA THR A 131 1.10 -3.19 -0.03
C THR A 131 1.89 -2.32 0.96
N ALA A 132 1.33 -1.19 1.37
CA ALA A 132 1.98 -0.30 2.35
C ALA A 132 2.21 -0.97 3.72
N ILE A 133 1.25 -1.81 4.18
CA ILE A 133 1.39 -2.54 5.46
C ILE A 133 2.45 -3.65 5.37
N ARG A 134 2.57 -4.30 4.22
CA ARG A 134 3.54 -5.40 4.01
C ARG A 134 4.96 -4.90 3.72
N ASN A 135 5.13 -3.66 3.31
CA ASN A 135 6.44 -3.06 3.12
C ASN A 135 7.09 -2.86 4.50
N GLU A 136 8.01 -3.74 4.84
CA GLU A 136 8.91 -3.58 6.00
C GLU A 136 10.05 -2.63 5.60
N HIS A 137 10.09 -1.45 6.21
CA HIS A 137 11.21 -0.50 6.12
C HIS A 137 11.96 -0.37 7.43
#